data_5955d1db0dcdc27015ec35d507607e05
#
_entry.id   5955d1db0dcdc27015ec35d507607e05
#
_cell.length_a   1.000
_cell.length_b   1.000
_cell.length_c   1.000
_cell.angle_alpha   90.00
_cell.angle_beta   90.00
_cell.angle_gamma   90.00
#
_symmetry.space_group_name_H-M   'P 1'
#
loop_
_entity.id
_entity.type
_entity.pdbx_description
1 polymer ?
#
loop_
_entity_poly.entity_id
_entity_poly.type
_entity_poly.pdbx_seq_one_letter_code
_entity_poly.pdbx_strand_id
1 'polypeptide(L)'
;MMRCNFFLNRWKYVDDLTVKESKLFSEQSSMQTAINQLDTWSSQNCMSLNEDKCKLICISFMKDPTPSPVMLLNGKAIQYTEDACILGVWISADMKWGKHVTTIIKKASSRLFWLKKLKRSGVCTEDLCEIYLLYVRPVIEYAVPVWHAGLTTLQSHQLERIQKRALRIILGNNYTSYADALSTFNLCTLKARRESLCLKFAKSLMNSPTFRPWLPPTRNKVHNMDLKGGFQLSIPFIRSDRYRNSAIPYLSKLLNSVL
;
A
#
# COMPACT_ATOMS: atom_id res chain seq x y z
N MET A 1 -10.19 -24.12 -6.37
CA MET A 1 -10.05 -23.03 -5.39
C MET A 1 -10.73 -23.49 -4.11
N MET A 2 -10.01 -24.12 -3.19
CA MET A 2 -10.58 -24.63 -1.93
C MET A 2 -10.93 -23.44 -1.02
N ARG A 3 -12.22 -23.25 -0.77
CA ARG A 3 -12.70 -22.29 0.24
C ARG A 3 -12.49 -22.92 1.62
N CYS A 4 -11.47 -22.46 2.34
CA CYS A 4 -11.43 -22.72 3.78
C CYS A 4 -12.53 -21.89 4.46
N ASN A 5 -13.59 -22.52 4.90
CA ASN A 5 -14.76 -21.87 5.51
C ASN A 5 -14.59 -21.49 6.99
N PHE A 6 -13.39 -21.34 7.49
CA PHE A 6 -13.12 -21.00 8.89
C PHE A 6 -12.52 -19.59 8.96
N PHE A 7 -13.15 -18.67 9.60
CA PHE A 7 -12.73 -17.31 10.01
C PHE A 7 -12.90 -16.13 9.07
N LEU A 8 -13.42 -15.11 9.69
CA LEU A 8 -13.89 -13.84 9.12
C LEU A 8 -12.85 -12.87 8.63
N ASN A 9 -11.54 -13.03 8.84
CA ASN A 9 -10.53 -12.02 8.49
C ASN A 9 -9.18 -12.62 8.10
N ARG A 10 -9.17 -13.44 7.04
CA ARG A 10 -7.92 -13.97 6.50
C ARG A 10 -7.84 -13.84 5.01
N TRP A 11 -6.64 -13.62 4.53
CA TRP A 11 -6.32 -13.52 3.11
C TRP A 11 -5.20 -14.48 2.79
N LYS A 12 -5.36 -15.25 1.72
CA LYS A 12 -4.34 -16.13 1.18
C LYS A 12 -3.99 -15.67 -0.23
N TYR A 13 -2.72 -15.46 -0.47
CA TYR A 13 -2.16 -15.18 -1.77
C TYR A 13 -1.03 -16.18 -2.05
N VAL A 14 -1.29 -17.15 -2.93
CA VAL A 14 -0.40 -18.29 -3.23
C VAL A 14 -0.06 -19.04 -1.94
N ASP A 15 1.14 -18.90 -1.40
CA ASP A 15 1.67 -19.47 -0.16
C ASP A 15 1.61 -18.49 1.04
N ASP A 16 1.51 -17.20 0.79
CA ASP A 16 1.39 -16.20 1.85
C ASP A 16 0.00 -16.20 2.47
N LEU A 17 -0.06 -16.28 3.79
CA LEU A 17 -1.29 -16.22 4.57
C LEU A 17 -1.22 -15.06 5.57
N THR A 18 -2.25 -14.22 5.57
CA THR A 18 -2.40 -13.13 6.52
C THR A 18 -3.68 -13.31 7.30
N VAL A 19 -3.57 -13.26 8.64
CA VAL A 19 -4.72 -13.30 9.56
C VAL A 19 -4.80 -11.98 10.29
N LYS A 20 -6.01 -11.43 10.41
CA LYS A 20 -6.27 -10.19 11.13
C LYS A 20 -7.35 -10.41 12.18
N GLU A 21 -7.09 -9.90 13.36
CA GLU A 21 -8.08 -9.68 14.40
C GLU A 21 -8.27 -8.19 14.65
N SER A 22 -9.51 -7.77 14.88
CA SER A 22 -9.82 -6.44 15.39
C SER A 22 -10.63 -6.62 16.66
N LYS A 23 -10.11 -6.16 17.80
CA LYS A 23 -10.76 -6.34 19.10
C LYS A 23 -10.81 -5.03 19.86
N LEU A 24 -11.80 -4.88 20.74
CA LEU A 24 -11.83 -3.84 21.73
C LEU A 24 -10.83 -4.18 22.88
N PHE A 25 -10.48 -3.17 23.65
CA PHE A 25 -9.50 -3.34 24.74
C PHE A 25 -9.94 -4.38 25.79
N SER A 26 -11.24 -4.46 26.06
CA SER A 26 -11.84 -5.40 27.05
C SER A 26 -12.02 -6.82 26.52
N GLU A 27 -11.82 -7.07 25.24
CA GLU A 27 -12.07 -8.38 24.63
C GLU A 27 -10.83 -9.27 24.71
N GLN A 28 -11.04 -10.56 24.96
CA GLN A 28 -9.98 -11.55 24.84
C GLN A 28 -9.62 -11.79 23.37
N SER A 29 -8.34 -12.01 23.11
CA SER A 29 -7.87 -12.33 21.76
C SER A 29 -8.26 -13.77 21.37
N SER A 30 -8.83 -13.90 20.19
CA SER A 30 -9.10 -15.19 19.54
C SER A 30 -7.97 -15.65 18.60
N MET A 31 -6.89 -14.86 18.50
CA MET A 31 -5.79 -15.08 17.56
C MET A 31 -5.11 -16.44 17.77
N GLN A 32 -4.90 -16.86 19.02
CA GLN A 32 -4.30 -18.18 19.29
C GLN A 32 -5.18 -19.31 18.76
N THR A 33 -6.49 -19.22 18.94
CA THR A 33 -7.43 -20.20 18.37
C THR A 33 -7.34 -20.24 16.85
N ALA A 34 -7.24 -19.07 16.21
CA ALA A 34 -7.08 -18.98 14.77
C ALA A 34 -5.74 -19.60 14.29
N ILE A 35 -4.65 -19.38 15.01
CA ILE A 35 -3.34 -19.99 14.72
C ILE A 35 -3.42 -21.53 14.84
N ASN A 36 -4.01 -22.05 15.91
CA ASN A 36 -4.15 -23.51 16.12
C ASN A 36 -4.97 -24.18 15.01
N GLN A 37 -6.01 -23.50 14.54
CA GLN A 37 -6.83 -24.03 13.44
C GLN A 37 -6.10 -23.99 12.11
N LEU A 38 -5.27 -22.97 11.86
CA LEU A 38 -4.42 -22.90 10.68
C LEU A 38 -3.37 -24.00 10.68
N ASP A 39 -2.80 -24.29 11.82
CA ASP A 39 -1.83 -25.36 11.99
C ASP A 39 -2.45 -26.72 11.71
N THR A 40 -3.61 -26.99 12.31
CA THR A 40 -4.39 -28.21 12.02
C THR A 40 -4.73 -28.30 10.53
N TRP A 41 -5.20 -27.21 9.92
CA TRP A 41 -5.53 -27.19 8.50
C TRP A 41 -4.29 -27.43 7.62
N SER A 42 -3.15 -26.83 7.95
CA SER A 42 -1.91 -27.02 7.19
C SER A 42 -1.45 -28.47 7.22
N SER A 43 -1.48 -29.09 8.40
CA SER A 43 -1.12 -30.49 8.60
C SER A 43 -2.04 -31.43 7.82
N GLN A 44 -3.36 -31.20 7.83
CA GLN A 44 -4.35 -31.97 7.06
C GLN A 44 -4.15 -31.87 5.55
N ASN A 45 -3.55 -30.78 5.06
CA ASN A 45 -3.28 -30.56 3.64
C ASN A 45 -1.81 -30.84 3.25
N CYS A 46 -1.07 -31.57 4.08
CA CYS A 46 0.34 -31.91 3.87
C CYS A 46 1.23 -30.66 3.64
N MET A 47 0.90 -29.56 4.29
CA MET A 47 1.69 -28.32 4.29
C MET A 47 2.24 -28.07 5.69
N SER A 48 3.41 -27.43 5.78
CA SER A 48 3.98 -26.97 7.04
C SER A 48 4.08 -25.45 7.07
N LEU A 49 3.64 -24.84 8.16
CA LEU A 49 3.83 -23.43 8.41
C LEU A 49 5.29 -23.19 8.85
N ASN A 50 5.96 -22.21 8.26
CA ASN A 50 7.33 -21.86 8.66
C ASN A 50 7.27 -20.86 9.82
N GLU A 51 7.57 -21.34 11.03
CA GLU A 51 7.50 -20.59 12.28
C GLU A 51 8.46 -19.40 12.29
N ASP A 52 9.67 -19.54 11.71
CA ASP A 52 10.69 -18.47 11.67
C ASP A 52 10.30 -17.32 10.74
N LYS A 53 9.43 -17.59 9.77
CA LYS A 53 8.89 -16.56 8.86
C LYS A 53 7.60 -15.94 9.38
N CYS A 54 6.90 -16.60 10.31
CA CYS A 54 5.70 -16.06 10.92
C CYS A 54 6.02 -14.85 11.80
N LYS A 55 5.25 -13.78 11.65
CA LYS A 55 5.42 -12.54 12.41
C LYS A 55 4.09 -12.03 12.90
N LEU A 56 4.10 -11.44 14.08
CA LEU A 56 2.97 -10.76 14.67
C LEU A 56 3.24 -9.26 14.69
N ILE A 57 2.27 -8.48 14.20
CA ILE A 57 2.28 -7.03 14.32
C ILE A 57 1.03 -6.59 15.08
N CYS A 58 1.21 -5.84 16.15
CA CYS A 58 0.12 -5.25 16.91
C CYS A 58 0.00 -3.76 16.53
N ILE A 59 -1.15 -3.38 15.98
CA ILE A 59 -1.45 -2.00 15.63
C ILE A 59 -2.36 -1.44 16.70
N SER A 60 -1.80 -0.63 17.61
CA SER A 60 -2.54 0.07 18.66
C SER A 60 -2.24 1.55 18.61
N PHE A 61 -3.27 2.36 18.85
CA PHE A 61 -3.17 3.82 18.94
C PHE A 61 -3.44 4.34 20.36
N MET A 62 -3.46 3.42 21.30
CA MET A 62 -3.60 3.74 22.72
C MET A 62 -2.30 4.34 23.25
N LYS A 63 -2.41 5.21 24.25
CA LYS A 63 -1.27 5.86 24.90
C LYS A 63 -0.39 4.84 25.63
N ASP A 64 -1.05 3.88 26.29
CA ASP A 64 -0.42 2.78 27.03
C ASP A 64 -1.05 1.46 26.56
N PRO A 65 -0.52 0.86 25.49
CA PRO A 65 -1.04 -0.43 25.01
C PRO A 65 -0.67 -1.54 25.98
N THR A 66 -1.64 -2.36 26.38
CA THR A 66 -1.33 -3.58 27.13
C THR A 66 -0.42 -4.49 26.33
N PRO A 67 0.53 -5.17 26.96
CA PRO A 67 1.34 -6.17 26.29
C PRO A 67 0.45 -7.21 25.62
N SER A 68 0.70 -7.46 24.37
CA SER A 68 -0.02 -8.51 23.65
C SER A 68 0.41 -9.88 24.17
N PRO A 69 -0.52 -10.85 24.34
CA PRO A 69 -0.18 -12.17 24.83
C PRO A 69 0.77 -12.88 23.83
N VAL A 70 1.67 -13.69 24.36
CA VAL A 70 2.56 -14.52 23.53
C VAL A 70 1.72 -15.51 22.74
N MET A 71 1.90 -15.51 21.41
CA MET A 71 1.23 -16.45 20.50
C MET A 71 2.19 -17.57 20.13
N LEU A 72 1.69 -18.80 20.14
CA LEU A 72 2.48 -19.99 19.87
C LEU A 72 2.04 -20.64 18.55
N LEU A 73 3.02 -21.09 17.78
CA LEU A 73 2.84 -21.96 16.62
C LEU A 73 3.75 -23.18 16.80
N ASN A 74 3.21 -24.38 16.81
CA ASN A 74 3.95 -25.62 17.09
C ASN A 74 4.79 -25.58 18.38
N GLY A 75 4.27 -24.92 19.43
CA GLY A 75 4.98 -24.75 20.69
C GLY A 75 6.06 -23.65 20.68
N LYS A 76 6.36 -23.02 19.55
CA LYS A 76 7.31 -21.94 19.40
C LYS A 76 6.62 -20.58 19.41
N ALA A 77 7.17 -19.63 20.17
CA ALA A 77 6.64 -18.27 20.23
C ALA A 77 6.83 -17.53 18.90
N ILE A 78 5.74 -16.99 18.37
CA ILE A 78 5.79 -16.13 17.16
C ILE A 78 6.36 -14.78 17.55
N GLN A 79 7.33 -14.30 16.78
CA GLN A 79 8.01 -13.04 17.02
C GLN A 79 7.09 -11.84 16.78
N TYR A 80 6.99 -10.97 17.77
CA TYR A 80 6.43 -9.63 17.61
C TYR A 80 7.41 -8.74 16.84
N THR A 81 6.88 -7.95 15.92
CA THR A 81 7.66 -7.00 15.12
C THR A 81 6.92 -5.66 15.00
N GLU A 82 7.68 -4.57 14.94
CA GLU A 82 7.13 -3.24 14.68
C GLU A 82 6.81 -3.03 13.20
N ASP A 83 7.46 -3.80 12.32
CA ASP A 83 7.29 -3.70 10.88
C ASP A 83 7.08 -5.08 10.26
N ALA A 84 6.09 -5.23 9.41
CA ALA A 84 5.86 -6.43 8.62
C ALA A 84 5.78 -6.11 7.12
N CYS A 85 6.32 -7.00 6.29
CA CYS A 85 6.20 -6.89 4.83
C CYS A 85 5.10 -7.81 4.34
N ILE A 86 4.02 -7.25 3.80
CA ILE A 86 2.90 -8.00 3.24
C ILE A 86 2.85 -7.71 1.75
N LEU A 87 3.01 -8.75 0.93
CA LEU A 87 3.01 -8.64 -0.54
C LEU A 87 3.89 -7.49 -1.06
N GLY A 88 5.08 -7.32 -0.49
CA GLY A 88 6.03 -6.29 -0.90
C GLY A 88 5.78 -4.88 -0.33
N VAL A 89 4.72 -4.69 0.46
CA VAL A 89 4.40 -3.43 1.14
C VAL A 89 4.79 -3.54 2.62
N TRP A 90 5.64 -2.65 3.10
CA TRP A 90 5.98 -2.56 4.52
C TRP A 90 4.90 -1.82 5.29
N ILE A 91 4.35 -2.49 6.29
CA ILE A 91 3.36 -1.94 7.23
C ILE A 91 4.05 -1.82 8.58
N SER A 92 3.98 -0.64 9.19
CA SER A 92 4.50 -0.38 10.54
C SER A 92 3.36 -0.33 11.55
N ALA A 93 3.64 -0.71 12.80
CA ALA A 93 2.65 -0.73 13.89
C ALA A 93 2.00 0.65 14.14
N ASP A 94 2.72 1.74 13.86
CA ASP A 94 2.21 3.11 13.91
C ASP A 94 1.43 3.55 12.66
N MET A 95 1.29 2.66 11.66
CA MET A 95 0.66 2.91 10.36
C MET A 95 1.27 4.08 9.58
N LYS A 96 2.55 4.41 9.82
CA LYS A 96 3.29 5.38 9.03
C LYS A 96 4.08 4.68 7.93
N TRP A 97 4.32 5.40 6.84
CA TRP A 97 4.94 4.85 5.64
C TRP A 97 6.46 5.05 5.55
N GLY A 98 7.11 5.45 6.66
CA GLY A 98 8.54 5.75 6.69
C GLY A 98 9.41 4.58 6.22
N LYS A 99 9.19 3.39 6.76
CA LYS A 99 9.90 2.16 6.39
C LYS A 99 9.69 1.79 4.92
N HIS A 100 8.41 1.83 4.47
CA HIS A 100 8.07 1.52 3.08
C HIS A 100 8.74 2.48 2.11
N VAL A 101 8.58 3.79 2.31
CA VAL A 101 9.15 4.83 1.45
C VAL A 101 10.68 4.72 1.39
N THR A 102 11.35 4.53 2.53
CA THR A 102 12.80 4.34 2.57
C THR A 102 13.23 3.10 1.78
N THR A 103 12.49 2.01 1.87
CA THR A 103 12.79 0.77 1.16
C THR A 103 12.63 0.92 -0.35
N ILE A 104 11.53 1.52 -0.83
CA ILE A 104 11.31 1.73 -2.27
C ILE A 104 12.30 2.74 -2.87
N ILE A 105 12.68 3.78 -2.12
CA ILE A 105 13.71 4.74 -2.52
C ILE A 105 15.08 4.05 -2.67
N LYS A 106 15.46 3.18 -1.72
CA LYS A 106 16.69 2.40 -1.82
C LYS A 106 16.70 1.50 -3.07
N LYS A 107 15.61 0.76 -3.30
CA LYS A 107 15.44 -0.08 -4.49
C LYS A 107 15.51 0.72 -5.79
N ALA A 108 14.79 1.84 -5.87
CA ALA A 108 14.80 2.71 -7.04
C ALA A 108 16.19 3.35 -7.27
N SER A 109 16.88 3.78 -6.21
CA SER A 109 18.24 4.34 -6.30
C SER A 109 19.26 3.32 -6.80
N SER A 110 19.14 2.06 -6.40
CA SER A 110 20.00 0.97 -6.95
C SER A 110 19.76 0.80 -8.46
N ARG A 111 18.50 0.92 -8.92
CA ARG A 111 18.18 0.85 -10.36
C ARG A 111 18.70 2.06 -11.14
N LEU A 112 18.73 3.26 -10.53
CA LEU A 112 19.36 4.43 -11.15
C LEU A 112 20.87 4.26 -11.39
N PHE A 113 21.55 3.44 -10.60
CA PHE A 113 22.96 3.12 -10.86
C PHE A 113 23.15 2.43 -12.22
N TRP A 114 22.27 1.49 -12.55
CA TRP A 114 22.30 0.82 -13.85
C TRP A 114 21.95 1.77 -14.99
N LEU A 115 20.96 2.64 -14.80
CA LEU A 115 20.61 3.68 -15.78
C LEU A 115 21.84 4.58 -16.09
N LYS A 116 22.61 4.96 -15.05
CA LYS A 116 23.85 5.74 -15.21
C LYS A 116 24.93 4.96 -15.97
N LYS A 117 25.05 3.65 -15.74
CA LYS A 117 25.99 2.81 -16.50
C LYS A 117 25.62 2.75 -17.98
N LEU A 118 24.36 2.49 -18.29
CA LEU A 118 23.85 2.45 -19.67
C LEU A 118 24.07 3.79 -20.40
N LYS A 119 23.84 4.92 -19.73
CA LYS A 119 24.16 6.25 -20.30
C LYS A 119 25.64 6.36 -20.67
N ARG A 120 26.55 5.88 -19.80
CA ARG A 120 27.99 5.90 -20.07
C ARG A 120 28.41 4.98 -21.22
N SER A 121 27.66 3.89 -21.46
CA SER A 121 27.87 2.97 -22.57
C SER A 121 27.29 3.48 -23.90
N GLY A 122 26.80 4.73 -23.97
CA GLY A 122 26.32 5.35 -25.19
C GLY A 122 24.88 5.04 -25.57
N VAL A 123 24.08 4.44 -24.68
CA VAL A 123 22.64 4.21 -24.94
C VAL A 123 21.93 5.56 -25.16
N CYS A 124 21.08 5.63 -26.20
CA CYS A 124 20.39 6.84 -26.57
C CYS A 124 19.41 7.34 -25.50
N THR A 125 19.03 8.58 -25.57
CA THR A 125 18.21 9.28 -24.57
C THR A 125 16.81 8.71 -24.49
N GLU A 126 16.24 8.32 -25.61
CA GLU A 126 14.90 7.75 -25.75
C GLU A 126 14.82 6.36 -25.07
N ASP A 127 15.77 5.49 -25.36
CA ASP A 127 15.87 4.16 -24.75
C ASP A 127 16.10 4.24 -23.24
N LEU A 128 16.95 5.19 -22.79
CA LEU A 128 17.15 5.42 -21.35
C LEU A 128 15.86 5.88 -20.66
N CYS A 129 15.05 6.69 -21.33
CA CYS A 129 13.76 7.10 -20.82
C CYS A 129 12.81 5.89 -20.71
N GLU A 130 12.78 5.04 -21.72
CA GLU A 130 11.99 3.82 -21.71
C GLU A 130 12.44 2.86 -20.59
N ILE A 131 13.74 2.66 -20.42
CA ILE A 131 14.29 1.88 -19.30
C ILE A 131 13.89 2.48 -17.95
N TYR A 132 13.91 3.80 -17.79
CA TYR A 132 13.39 4.44 -16.59
C TYR A 132 11.92 4.10 -16.36
N LEU A 133 11.08 4.20 -17.39
CA LEU A 133 9.65 3.94 -17.31
C LEU A 133 9.32 2.49 -17.00
N LEU A 134 10.05 1.55 -17.55
CA LEU A 134 9.79 0.11 -17.42
C LEU A 134 10.49 -0.52 -16.20
N TYR A 135 11.63 0.01 -15.80
CA TYR A 135 12.45 -0.64 -14.77
C TYR A 135 12.54 0.14 -13.46
N VAL A 136 12.65 1.47 -13.48
CA VAL A 136 12.80 2.27 -12.25
C VAL A 136 11.45 2.70 -11.70
N ARG A 137 10.61 3.31 -12.54
CA ARG A 137 9.33 3.90 -12.11
C ARG A 137 8.36 2.89 -11.48
N PRO A 138 8.22 1.64 -11.96
CA PRO A 138 7.29 0.69 -11.36
C PRO A 138 7.59 0.37 -9.90
N VAL A 139 8.85 0.50 -9.45
CA VAL A 139 9.21 0.29 -8.03
C VAL A 139 8.53 1.31 -7.12
N ILE A 140 8.46 2.56 -7.57
CA ILE A 140 7.87 3.67 -6.80
C ILE A 140 6.38 3.87 -7.09
N GLU A 141 5.81 3.10 -8.03
CA GLU A 141 4.37 3.08 -8.32
C GLU A 141 3.67 1.83 -7.77
N TYR A 142 4.42 0.83 -7.30
CA TYR A 142 3.84 -0.40 -6.79
C TYR A 142 2.93 -0.13 -5.59
N ALA A 143 1.70 -0.67 -5.64
CA ALA A 143 0.69 -0.59 -4.59
C ALA A 143 0.37 0.85 -4.10
N VAL A 144 0.59 1.87 -4.94
CA VAL A 144 0.34 3.30 -4.63
C VAL A 144 -1.00 3.56 -3.93
N PRO A 145 -2.14 2.96 -4.32
CA PRO A 145 -3.41 3.22 -3.65
C PRO A 145 -3.43 2.88 -2.16
N VAL A 146 -2.54 2.01 -1.69
CA VAL A 146 -2.47 1.58 -0.30
C VAL A 146 -1.83 2.65 0.59
N TRP A 147 -0.75 3.28 0.11
CA TRP A 147 0.13 4.10 0.95
C TRP A 147 0.17 5.60 0.57
N HIS A 148 -0.30 5.97 -0.63
CA HIS A 148 -0.21 7.35 -1.12
C HIS A 148 -0.89 8.38 -0.21
N ALA A 149 -2.09 8.06 0.29
CA ALA A 149 -2.88 8.97 1.11
C ALA A 149 -2.20 9.34 2.44
N GLY A 150 -1.42 8.41 3.01
CA GLY A 150 -0.71 8.59 4.28
C GLY A 150 0.69 9.16 4.17
N LEU A 151 1.12 9.59 2.97
CA LEU A 151 2.45 10.20 2.80
C LEU A 151 2.53 11.59 3.42
N THR A 152 3.64 11.87 4.08
CA THR A 152 4.01 13.23 4.44
C THR A 152 4.51 14.00 3.20
N THR A 153 4.47 15.34 3.27
CA THR A 153 5.04 16.20 2.23
C THR A 153 6.51 15.86 1.96
N LEU A 154 7.28 15.63 3.03
CA LEU A 154 8.70 15.26 2.93
C LEU A 154 8.88 13.94 2.15
N GLN A 155 8.11 12.92 2.49
CA GLN A 155 8.16 11.62 1.79
C GLN A 155 7.78 11.75 0.31
N SER A 156 6.76 12.54 -0.01
CA SER A 156 6.37 12.83 -1.39
C SER A 156 7.50 13.51 -2.17
N HIS A 157 8.18 14.49 -1.55
CA HIS A 157 9.36 15.14 -2.14
C HIS A 157 10.55 14.17 -2.32
N GLN A 158 10.77 13.27 -1.36
CA GLN A 158 11.84 12.27 -1.48
C GLN A 158 11.61 11.33 -2.66
N LEU A 159 10.38 10.90 -2.90
CA LEU A 159 10.01 10.10 -4.08
C LEU A 159 10.22 10.88 -5.37
N GLU A 160 9.77 12.15 -5.43
CA GLU A 160 9.94 13.02 -6.60
C GLU A 160 11.42 13.23 -6.97
N ARG A 161 12.32 13.25 -5.97
CA ARG A 161 13.78 13.35 -6.21
C ARG A 161 14.32 12.17 -7.02
N ILE A 162 13.71 10.99 -6.97
CA ILE A 162 14.13 9.84 -7.78
C ILE A 162 13.90 10.13 -9.27
N GLN A 163 12.72 10.64 -9.66
CA GLN A 163 12.45 11.04 -11.05
C GLN A 163 13.36 12.17 -11.50
N LYS A 164 13.55 13.21 -10.66
CA LYS A 164 14.49 14.30 -10.97
C LYS A 164 15.91 13.78 -11.24
N ARG A 165 16.39 12.85 -10.43
CA ARG A 165 17.71 12.22 -10.63
C ARG A 165 17.75 11.38 -11.90
N ALA A 166 16.69 10.60 -12.19
CA ALA A 166 16.60 9.82 -13.42
C ALA A 166 16.72 10.71 -14.65
N LEU A 167 15.92 11.77 -14.73
CA LEU A 167 15.91 12.72 -15.85
C LEU A 167 17.24 13.45 -16.01
N ARG A 168 17.92 13.82 -14.90
CA ARG A 168 19.27 14.36 -14.96
C ARG A 168 20.29 13.37 -15.52
N ILE A 169 20.17 12.09 -15.19
CA ILE A 169 21.05 11.06 -15.77
C ILE A 169 20.78 10.91 -17.26
N ILE A 170 19.51 10.86 -17.67
CA ILE A 170 19.09 10.66 -19.06
C ILE A 170 19.56 11.83 -19.94
N LEU A 171 19.24 13.06 -19.57
CA LEU A 171 19.56 14.26 -20.36
C LEU A 171 21.04 14.68 -20.24
N GLY A 172 21.71 14.38 -19.14
CA GLY A 172 23.10 14.80 -18.92
C GLY A 172 23.27 16.31 -19.03
N ASN A 173 24.13 16.76 -19.95
CA ASN A 173 24.42 18.18 -20.18
C ASN A 173 23.21 18.96 -20.74
N ASN A 174 22.24 18.28 -21.35
CA ASN A 174 21.03 18.90 -21.89
C ASN A 174 19.93 19.10 -20.82
N TYR A 175 20.22 18.77 -19.56
CA TYR A 175 19.27 19.00 -18.46
C TYR A 175 19.28 20.47 -18.04
N THR A 176 18.22 21.20 -18.31
CA THR A 176 17.99 22.59 -17.92
C THR A 176 17.22 22.69 -16.62
N SER A 177 15.95 22.29 -16.65
CA SER A 177 15.06 22.27 -15.48
C SER A 177 14.27 20.98 -15.39
N TYR A 178 13.64 20.76 -14.23
CA TYR A 178 12.76 19.59 -14.07
C TYR A 178 11.49 19.71 -14.91
N ALA A 179 10.98 20.92 -15.08
CA ALA A 179 9.78 21.17 -15.89
C ALA A 179 10.06 20.88 -17.36
N ASP A 180 11.18 21.38 -17.90
CA ASP A 180 11.59 21.14 -19.28
C ASP A 180 11.85 19.65 -19.54
N ALA A 181 12.50 18.97 -18.60
CA ALA A 181 12.74 17.52 -18.69
C ALA A 181 11.44 16.71 -18.71
N LEU A 182 10.42 17.11 -17.95
CA LEU A 182 9.10 16.49 -18.00
C LEU A 182 8.42 16.73 -19.36
N SER A 183 8.50 17.96 -19.87
CA SER A 183 7.93 18.32 -21.18
C SER A 183 8.61 17.56 -22.33
N THR A 184 9.95 17.45 -22.30
CA THR A 184 10.72 16.73 -23.32
C THR A 184 10.28 15.28 -23.50
N PHE A 185 9.96 14.61 -22.41
CA PHE A 185 9.53 13.20 -22.44
C PHE A 185 8.02 13.02 -22.27
N ASN A 186 7.23 14.09 -22.32
CA ASN A 186 5.80 14.07 -22.08
C ASN A 186 5.42 13.30 -20.78
N LEU A 187 6.14 13.61 -19.71
CA LEU A 187 5.94 13.00 -18.39
C LEU A 187 5.23 13.96 -17.44
N CYS A 188 4.47 13.41 -16.51
CA CYS A 188 3.94 14.16 -15.38
C CYS A 188 4.81 13.96 -14.13
N THR A 189 4.60 14.79 -13.11
CA THR A 189 5.22 14.60 -11.80
C THR A 189 4.77 13.25 -11.19
N LEU A 190 5.62 12.63 -10.39
CA LEU A 190 5.24 11.39 -9.68
C LEU A 190 4.04 11.61 -8.74
N LYS A 191 3.87 12.84 -8.21
CA LYS A 191 2.69 13.17 -7.39
C LYS A 191 1.40 13.04 -8.23
N ALA A 192 1.32 13.75 -9.36
CA ALA A 192 0.17 13.69 -10.26
C ALA A 192 -0.07 12.26 -10.77
N ARG A 193 1.00 11.53 -11.07
CA ARG A 193 0.94 10.14 -11.49
C ARG A 193 0.33 9.23 -10.42
N ARG A 194 0.74 9.38 -9.15
CA ARG A 194 0.18 8.62 -8.02
C ARG A 194 -1.31 8.94 -7.81
N GLU A 195 -1.71 10.21 -7.92
CA GLU A 195 -3.10 10.63 -7.85
C GLU A 195 -3.95 9.98 -8.95
N SER A 196 -3.44 9.97 -10.19
CA SER A 196 -4.07 9.28 -11.33
C SER A 196 -4.23 7.78 -11.09
N LEU A 197 -3.21 7.11 -10.55
CA LEU A 197 -3.26 5.68 -10.22
C LEU A 197 -4.30 5.41 -9.11
N CYS A 198 -4.37 6.25 -8.09
CA CYS A 198 -5.38 6.17 -7.04
C CYS A 198 -6.80 6.34 -7.60
N LEU A 199 -7.01 7.32 -8.49
CA LEU A 199 -8.30 7.53 -9.13
C LEU A 199 -8.71 6.33 -10.01
N LYS A 200 -7.77 5.80 -10.79
CA LYS A 200 -8.00 4.61 -11.61
C LYS A 200 -8.41 3.40 -10.74
N PHE A 201 -7.70 3.20 -9.63
CA PHE A 201 -8.03 2.15 -8.67
C PHE A 201 -9.40 2.38 -8.01
N ALA A 202 -9.69 3.60 -7.58
CA ALA A 202 -10.97 3.95 -6.98
C ALA A 202 -12.16 3.69 -7.94
N LYS A 203 -12.01 4.03 -9.23
CA LYS A 203 -12.99 3.70 -10.28
C LYS A 203 -13.15 2.19 -10.44
N SER A 204 -12.08 1.42 -10.38
CA SER A 204 -12.17 -0.05 -10.44
C SER A 204 -12.91 -0.65 -9.24
N LEU A 205 -12.74 -0.09 -8.03
CA LEU A 205 -13.53 -0.49 -6.85
C LEU A 205 -15.03 -0.19 -7.02
N MET A 206 -15.37 0.97 -7.58
CA MET A 206 -16.77 1.34 -7.87
C MET A 206 -17.46 0.34 -8.81
N ASN A 207 -16.74 -0.13 -9.81
CA ASN A 207 -17.26 -1.00 -10.86
C ASN A 207 -17.22 -2.50 -10.50
N SER A 208 -16.56 -2.87 -9.40
CA SER A 208 -16.44 -4.26 -8.97
C SER A 208 -17.50 -4.61 -7.92
N PRO A 209 -18.43 -5.53 -8.19
CA PRO A 209 -19.41 -5.97 -7.20
C PRO A 209 -18.76 -6.50 -5.91
N THR A 210 -17.62 -7.16 -6.02
CA THR A 210 -16.87 -7.74 -4.89
C THR A 210 -16.26 -6.68 -4.00
N PHE A 211 -15.72 -5.60 -4.58
CA PHE A 211 -14.97 -4.58 -3.84
C PHE A 211 -15.75 -3.29 -3.59
N ARG A 212 -16.89 -3.11 -4.25
CA ARG A 212 -17.78 -1.95 -4.02
C ARG A 212 -18.16 -1.76 -2.55
N PRO A 213 -18.39 -2.82 -1.74
CA PRO A 213 -18.68 -2.69 -0.30
C PRO A 213 -17.55 -2.08 0.54
N TRP A 214 -16.32 -1.99 0.02
CA TRP A 214 -15.21 -1.31 0.70
C TRP A 214 -15.36 0.23 0.68
N LEU A 215 -16.10 0.74 -0.29
CA LEU A 215 -16.39 2.16 -0.39
C LEU A 215 -17.68 2.51 0.37
N PRO A 216 -17.79 3.74 0.91
CA PRO A 216 -19.02 4.20 1.54
C PRO A 216 -20.23 4.12 0.58
N PRO A 217 -21.45 4.01 1.10
CA PRO A 217 -22.66 4.12 0.29
C PRO A 217 -22.77 5.50 -0.34
N THR A 218 -23.61 5.64 -1.38
CA THR A 218 -23.95 6.94 -1.95
C THR A 218 -24.88 7.73 -1.02
N ARG A 219 -24.92 9.05 -1.16
CA ARG A 219 -25.77 9.91 -0.35
C ARG A 219 -27.26 9.56 -0.48
N ASN A 220 -27.72 9.24 -1.70
CA ASN A 220 -29.09 8.80 -1.93
C ASN A 220 -29.43 7.54 -1.12
N LYS A 221 -28.51 6.56 -1.05
CA LYS A 221 -28.71 5.35 -0.25
C LYS A 221 -28.75 5.60 1.26
N VAL A 222 -27.96 6.57 1.75
CA VAL A 222 -27.92 6.90 3.18
C VAL A 222 -29.19 7.62 3.63
N HIS A 223 -29.69 8.54 2.82
CA HIS A 223 -30.84 9.38 3.17
C HIS A 223 -32.16 8.84 2.64
N ASN A 224 -32.13 7.77 1.84
CA ASN A 224 -33.30 7.19 1.16
C ASN A 224 -34.14 8.26 0.39
N MET A 225 -33.44 9.22 -0.18
CA MET A 225 -33.99 10.36 -0.91
C MET A 225 -33.13 10.67 -2.14
N ASP A 226 -33.76 11.25 -3.14
CA ASP A 226 -33.06 11.72 -4.33
C ASP A 226 -32.48 13.12 -4.08
N LEU A 227 -31.21 13.22 -3.81
CA LEU A 227 -30.52 14.45 -3.42
C LEU A 227 -29.70 15.01 -4.59
N LYS A 228 -29.59 16.34 -4.65
CA LYS A 228 -28.62 17.00 -5.53
C LYS A 228 -27.21 16.49 -5.20
N GLY A 229 -26.52 15.88 -6.18
CA GLY A 229 -25.25 15.19 -5.96
C GLY A 229 -25.37 13.88 -5.18
N GLY A 230 -26.53 13.23 -5.20
CA GLY A 230 -26.82 12.01 -4.45
C GLY A 230 -26.01 10.78 -4.88
N PHE A 231 -25.38 10.81 -6.07
CA PHE A 231 -24.44 9.79 -6.54
C PHE A 231 -23.09 9.85 -5.85
N GLN A 232 -22.75 10.98 -5.20
CA GLN A 232 -21.52 11.11 -4.42
C GLN A 232 -21.52 10.14 -3.24
N LEU A 233 -20.32 9.65 -2.89
CA LEU A 233 -20.13 8.79 -1.73
C LEU A 233 -20.33 9.57 -0.43
N SER A 234 -21.08 9.00 0.50
CA SER A 234 -21.29 9.55 1.83
C SER A 234 -20.09 9.27 2.73
N ILE A 235 -19.12 10.17 2.73
CA ILE A 235 -17.91 10.01 3.56
C ILE A 235 -18.31 10.24 5.02
N PRO A 236 -18.07 9.26 5.94
CA PRO A 236 -18.43 9.41 7.34
C PRO A 236 -17.62 10.54 8.00
N PHE A 237 -18.16 11.09 9.09
CA PHE A 237 -17.46 12.11 9.85
C PHE A 237 -16.09 11.61 10.35
N ILE A 238 -15.04 12.34 10.05
CA ILE A 238 -13.66 11.95 10.29
C ILE A 238 -13.13 12.66 11.53
N ARG A 239 -12.96 11.92 12.62
CA ARG A 239 -12.47 12.46 13.91
C ARG A 239 -10.95 12.60 14.01
N SER A 240 -10.18 11.87 13.19
CA SER A 240 -8.71 11.88 13.28
C SER A 240 -8.06 12.10 11.91
N ASP A 241 -6.94 12.83 11.89
CA ASP A 241 -6.16 13.04 10.67
C ASP A 241 -5.60 11.73 10.10
N ARG A 242 -5.29 10.76 10.95
CA ARG A 242 -4.87 9.42 10.52
C ARG A 242 -5.92 8.73 9.67
N TYR A 243 -7.18 8.73 10.12
CA TYR A 243 -8.28 8.16 9.33
C TYR A 243 -8.55 8.98 8.07
N ARG A 244 -8.49 10.31 8.16
CA ARG A 244 -8.64 11.21 7.00
C ARG A 244 -7.65 10.89 5.89
N ASN A 245 -6.42 10.58 6.25
CA ASN A 245 -5.32 10.27 5.35
C ASN A 245 -5.15 8.75 5.10
N SER A 246 -6.15 7.94 5.43
CA SER A 246 -6.17 6.53 5.05
C SER A 246 -6.75 6.32 3.65
N ALA A 247 -6.51 5.15 3.07
CA ALA A 247 -6.82 4.88 1.66
C ALA A 247 -8.30 5.11 1.31
N ILE A 248 -9.25 4.52 2.06
CA ILE A 248 -10.69 4.57 1.70
C ILE A 248 -11.26 5.99 1.73
N PRO A 249 -11.10 6.81 2.80
CA PRO A 249 -11.54 8.19 2.79
C PRO A 249 -10.91 9.03 1.69
N TYR A 250 -9.63 8.83 1.41
CA TYR A 250 -8.93 9.53 0.34
C TYR A 250 -9.51 9.17 -1.04
N LEU A 251 -9.63 7.88 -1.35
CA LEU A 251 -10.18 7.39 -2.61
C LEU A 251 -11.63 7.84 -2.80
N SER A 252 -12.43 7.87 -1.72
CA SER A 252 -13.82 8.36 -1.77
C SER A 252 -13.90 9.85 -2.09
N LYS A 253 -13.01 10.68 -1.50
CA LYS A 253 -12.91 12.11 -1.85
C LYS A 253 -12.51 12.31 -3.30
N LEU A 254 -11.54 11.53 -3.76
CA LEU A 254 -11.02 11.61 -5.12
C LEU A 254 -12.11 11.22 -6.14
N LEU A 255 -12.94 10.22 -5.83
CA LEU A 255 -14.11 9.87 -6.66
C LEU A 255 -15.13 11.01 -6.68
N ASN A 256 -15.46 11.56 -5.52
CA ASN A 256 -16.44 12.67 -5.43
C ASN A 256 -15.99 13.95 -6.16
N SER A 257 -14.70 14.12 -6.43
CA SER A 257 -14.20 15.27 -7.21
C SER A 257 -14.39 15.11 -8.73
N VAL A 258 -14.76 13.92 -9.20
CA VAL A 258 -14.92 13.60 -10.64
C VAL A 258 -16.34 13.06 -10.98
N LEU A 259 -17.20 12.87 -9.96
CA LEU A 259 -18.63 12.60 -10.08
C LEU A 259 -19.42 13.90 -10.10
#